data_e2d41376dd206057da7b55d7f2ee917c
#
_entry.id   e2d41376dd206057da7b55d7f2ee917c
#
_cell.length_a   1.000
_cell.length_b   1.000
_cell.length_c   1.000
_cell.angle_alpha   90.00
_cell.angle_beta   90.00
_cell.angle_gamma   90.00
#
_symmetry.space_group_name_H-M   'P 1'
#
loop_
_entity.id
_entity.type
_entity.pdbx_description
1 polymer ?
#
loop_
_entity_poly.entity_id
_entity_poly.type
_entity_poly.pdbx_seq_one_letter_code
_entity_poly.pdbx_strand_id
1 'polypeptide(L)'
;MNLLDSFQRYIDENDLATHDDRILLTVSGGVDSMVMLSLFTRCGYRVGVAHCNFQLRGAESDEDEVLVEDEAKKHGAAFYNRRFETRAEMERTGESMEMAARRLRYAWFDALSREHGYTAIAIAHHADDSIETFFINLLRGTGLRGLTGISTQVGKVIRPLLFA
;
A
#
# COMPACT_ATOMS: atom_id res chain seq x y z
N MET A 1 -6.93 -22.40 -11.38
CA MET A 1 -5.81 -21.44 -11.15
C MET A 1 -5.89 -20.99 -9.70
N ASN A 2 -4.81 -21.13 -8.98
CA ASN A 2 -4.76 -20.67 -7.59
C ASN A 2 -4.46 -19.16 -7.51
N LEU A 3 -4.56 -18.59 -6.31
CA LEU A 3 -4.36 -17.16 -6.09
C LEU A 3 -2.94 -16.70 -6.48
N LEU A 4 -1.94 -17.54 -6.22
CA LEU A 4 -0.55 -17.21 -6.53
C LEU A 4 -0.32 -17.08 -8.04
N ASP A 5 -0.87 -18.01 -8.81
CA ASP A 5 -0.77 -17.99 -10.28
C ASP A 5 -1.51 -16.77 -10.85
N SER A 6 -2.69 -16.47 -10.31
CA SER A 6 -3.47 -15.30 -10.73
C SER A 6 -2.71 -14.00 -10.44
N PHE A 7 -2.08 -13.91 -9.29
CA PHE A 7 -1.26 -12.78 -8.90
C PHE A 7 -0.07 -12.61 -9.84
N GLN A 8 0.70 -13.67 -10.08
CA GLN A 8 1.87 -13.60 -10.96
C GLN A 8 1.48 -13.19 -12.38
N ARG A 9 0.41 -13.79 -12.90
CA ARG A 9 -0.12 -13.41 -14.22
C ARG A 9 -0.49 -11.93 -14.27
N TYR A 10 -1.18 -11.43 -13.25
CA TYR A 10 -1.59 -10.02 -13.21
C TYR A 10 -0.39 -9.07 -13.20
N ILE A 11 0.64 -9.39 -12.42
CA ILE A 11 1.89 -8.61 -12.40
C ILE A 11 2.51 -8.58 -13.80
N ASP A 12 2.61 -9.72 -14.46
CA ASP A 12 3.23 -9.86 -15.78
C ASP A 12 2.43 -9.17 -16.89
N GLU A 13 1.11 -9.38 -16.93
CA GLU A 13 0.23 -8.80 -17.95
C GLU A 13 0.14 -7.27 -17.87
N ASN A 14 0.34 -6.69 -16.71
CA ASN A 14 0.30 -5.24 -16.50
C ASN A 14 1.69 -4.60 -16.36
N ASP A 15 2.75 -5.36 -16.55
CA ASP A 15 4.14 -4.90 -16.44
C ASP A 15 4.41 -4.15 -15.12
N LEU A 16 3.87 -4.65 -14.01
CA LEU A 16 3.94 -3.94 -12.73
C LEU A 16 5.30 -4.05 -12.06
N ALA A 17 5.95 -5.20 -12.17
CA ALA A 17 7.25 -5.44 -11.55
C ALA A 17 7.96 -6.61 -12.20
N THR A 18 9.30 -6.63 -12.08
CA THR A 18 10.15 -7.77 -12.46
C THR A 18 10.91 -8.25 -11.23
N HIS A 19 11.57 -9.40 -11.33
CA HIS A 19 12.40 -9.93 -10.24
C HIS A 19 13.70 -9.13 -10.01
N ASP A 20 14.03 -8.21 -10.90
CA ASP A 20 15.14 -7.27 -10.73
C ASP A 20 14.75 -6.04 -9.91
N ASP A 21 13.45 -5.79 -9.79
CA ASP A 21 12.93 -4.67 -9.02
C ASP A 21 13.08 -4.92 -7.52
N ARG A 22 13.22 -3.82 -6.77
CA ARG A 22 13.07 -3.79 -5.32
C ARG A 22 11.76 -3.10 -5.00
N ILE A 23 10.86 -3.82 -4.34
CA ILE A 23 9.49 -3.36 -4.13
C ILE A 23 9.27 -3.04 -2.66
N LEU A 24 8.81 -1.80 -2.38
CA LEU A 24 8.40 -1.40 -1.05
C LEU A 24 6.93 -1.74 -0.88
N LEU A 25 6.61 -2.70 -0.01
CA LEU A 25 5.24 -3.08 0.30
C LEU A 25 4.73 -2.21 1.43
N THR A 26 3.60 -1.57 1.24
CA THR A 26 2.93 -0.81 2.30
C THR A 26 1.95 -1.73 3.00
N VAL A 27 2.24 -2.07 4.26
CA VAL A 27 1.49 -3.09 4.99
C VAL A 27 0.85 -2.48 6.24
N SER A 28 -0.48 -2.42 6.23
CA SER A 28 -1.24 -1.83 7.35
C SER A 28 -1.50 -2.79 8.50
N GLY A 29 -1.37 -4.09 8.28
CA GLY A 29 -1.78 -5.14 9.22
C GLY A 29 -3.16 -5.71 8.90
N GLY A 30 -3.92 -5.10 7.98
CA GLY A 30 -5.16 -5.65 7.48
C GLY A 30 -4.94 -6.87 6.59
N VAL A 31 -5.99 -7.66 6.39
CA VAL A 31 -5.94 -8.93 5.64
C VAL A 31 -5.33 -8.74 4.25
N ASP A 32 -5.79 -7.75 3.49
CA ASP A 32 -5.34 -7.55 2.11
C ASP A 32 -3.85 -7.24 2.03
N SER A 33 -3.35 -6.38 2.91
CA SER A 33 -1.93 -6.04 2.94
C SER A 33 -1.04 -7.20 3.38
N MET A 34 -1.52 -8.05 4.29
CA MET A 34 -0.82 -9.25 4.73
C MET A 34 -0.79 -10.31 3.62
N VAL A 35 -1.88 -10.46 2.88
CA VAL A 35 -1.93 -11.34 1.69
C VAL A 35 -0.95 -10.85 0.62
N MET A 36 -0.89 -9.56 0.38
CA MET A 36 0.07 -8.96 -0.56
C MET A 36 1.51 -9.31 -0.20
N LEU A 37 1.88 -9.17 1.07
CA LEU A 37 3.21 -9.54 1.56
C LEU A 37 3.52 -11.02 1.28
N SER A 38 2.58 -11.90 1.59
CA SER A 38 2.72 -13.33 1.33
C SER A 38 2.88 -13.64 -0.15
N LEU A 39 2.09 -13.02 -1.02
CA LEU A 39 2.15 -13.27 -2.47
C LEU A 39 3.48 -12.84 -3.07
N PHE A 40 3.94 -11.63 -2.77
CA PHE A 40 5.24 -11.16 -3.28
C PHE A 40 6.40 -12.01 -2.82
N THR A 41 6.44 -12.38 -1.55
CA THR A 41 7.54 -13.19 -0.99
C THR A 41 7.52 -14.61 -1.55
N ARG A 42 6.35 -15.20 -1.71
CA ARG A 42 6.22 -16.54 -2.29
C ARG A 42 6.55 -16.59 -3.78
N CYS A 43 6.33 -15.49 -4.49
CA CYS A 43 6.74 -15.36 -5.89
C CYS A 43 8.22 -15.00 -6.05
N GLY A 44 8.97 -14.83 -4.97
CA GLY A 44 10.41 -14.61 -5.01
C GLY A 44 10.85 -13.18 -5.34
N TYR A 45 9.96 -12.19 -5.17
CA TYR A 45 10.32 -10.78 -5.35
C TYR A 45 11.17 -10.26 -4.19
N ARG A 46 12.03 -9.30 -4.49
CA ARG A 46 12.82 -8.59 -3.46
C ARG A 46 11.97 -7.47 -2.86
N VAL A 47 11.63 -7.59 -1.58
CA VAL A 47 10.69 -6.68 -0.93
C VAL A 47 11.24 -6.10 0.37
N GLY A 48 10.80 -4.88 0.66
CA GLY A 48 10.86 -4.28 1.99
C GLY A 48 9.44 -3.97 2.43
N VAL A 49 9.23 -3.81 3.72
CA VAL A 49 7.90 -3.55 4.32
C VAL A 49 7.90 -2.21 5.02
N ALA A 50 6.97 -1.34 4.66
CA ALA A 50 6.73 -0.07 5.32
C ALA A 50 5.38 -0.10 6.05
N HIS A 51 5.39 0.24 7.33
CA HIS A 51 4.20 0.33 8.16
C HIS A 51 4.05 1.72 8.75
N CYS A 52 2.84 2.30 8.61
CA CYS A 52 2.49 3.57 9.20
C CYS A 52 1.63 3.35 10.45
N ASN A 53 2.06 3.89 11.58
CA ASN A 53 1.25 3.97 12.78
C ASN A 53 0.78 5.42 12.96
N PHE A 54 -0.48 5.68 12.66
CA PHE A 54 -1.06 7.02 12.75
C PHE A 54 -1.50 7.40 14.16
N GLN A 55 -1.34 6.50 15.13
CA GLN A 55 -1.66 6.70 16.55
C GLN A 55 -3.11 7.13 16.80
N LEU A 56 -4.03 6.63 15.96
CA LEU A 56 -5.45 7.01 16.01
C LEU A 56 -6.31 6.02 16.81
N ARG A 57 -5.81 4.78 17.00
CA ARG A 57 -6.56 3.70 17.66
C ARG A 57 -5.83 3.14 18.90
N GLY A 58 -4.87 3.88 19.43
CA GLY A 58 -4.15 3.50 20.65
C GLY A 58 -3.47 2.14 20.57
N ALA A 59 -3.80 1.24 21.50
CA ALA A 59 -3.20 -0.10 21.60
C ALA A 59 -3.40 -0.94 20.34
N GLU A 60 -4.54 -0.82 19.64
CA GLU A 60 -4.81 -1.54 18.39
C GLU A 60 -3.81 -1.15 17.28
N SER A 61 -3.44 0.12 17.20
CA SER A 61 -2.42 0.58 16.25
C SER A 61 -1.04 -0.01 16.56
N ASP A 62 -0.72 -0.14 17.85
CA ASP A 62 0.56 -0.73 18.29
C ASP A 62 0.59 -2.24 18.07
N GLU A 63 -0.54 -2.92 18.21
CA GLU A 63 -0.67 -4.36 17.91
C GLU A 63 -0.47 -4.64 16.42
N ASP A 64 -1.02 -3.81 15.54
CA ASP A 64 -0.82 -3.90 14.11
C ASP A 64 0.67 -3.74 13.75
N GLU A 65 1.34 -2.81 14.38
CA GLU A 65 2.78 -2.57 14.19
C GLU A 65 3.61 -3.82 14.53
N VAL A 66 3.35 -4.45 15.66
CA VAL A 66 4.03 -5.69 16.08
C VAL A 66 3.74 -6.83 15.11
N LEU A 67 2.49 -7.00 14.70
CA LEU A 67 2.08 -8.03 13.75
C LEU A 67 2.84 -7.91 12.42
N VAL A 68 2.91 -6.71 11.87
CA VAL A 68 3.58 -6.45 10.60
C VAL A 68 5.08 -6.67 10.72
N GLU A 69 5.69 -6.21 11.80
CA GLU A 69 7.13 -6.42 12.05
C GLU A 69 7.47 -7.91 12.11
N ASP A 70 6.67 -8.71 12.84
CA ASP A 70 6.89 -10.15 12.96
C ASP A 70 6.75 -10.85 11.61
N GLU A 71 5.77 -10.49 10.80
CA GLU A 71 5.60 -11.06 9.47
C GLU A 71 6.74 -10.67 8.51
N ALA A 72 7.19 -9.44 8.55
CA ALA A 72 8.35 -9.00 7.77
C ALA A 72 9.60 -9.82 8.12
N LYS A 73 9.83 -10.03 9.40
CA LYS A 73 10.95 -10.86 9.89
C LYS A 73 10.86 -12.31 9.41
N LYS A 74 9.67 -12.91 9.45
CA LYS A 74 9.44 -14.29 8.97
C LYS A 74 9.83 -14.45 7.51
N HIS A 75 9.62 -13.43 6.70
CA HIS A 75 9.92 -13.44 5.26
C HIS A 75 11.31 -12.90 4.93
N GLY A 76 12.10 -12.52 5.93
CA GLY A 76 13.42 -11.94 5.71
C GLY A 76 13.41 -10.58 5.04
N ALA A 77 12.30 -9.84 5.12
CA ALA A 77 12.15 -8.51 4.52
C ALA A 77 12.61 -7.42 5.48
N ALA A 78 13.22 -6.36 4.94
CA ALA A 78 13.52 -5.17 5.71
C ALA A 78 12.21 -4.54 6.22
N PHE A 79 12.22 -4.07 7.44
CA PHE A 79 11.04 -3.47 8.08
C PHE A 79 11.32 -2.01 8.41
N TYR A 80 10.42 -1.13 7.95
CA TYR A 80 10.44 0.30 8.24
C TYR A 80 9.13 0.66 8.92
N ASN A 81 9.22 1.38 10.02
CA ASN A 81 8.06 1.82 10.78
C ASN A 81 8.15 3.30 11.06
N ARG A 82 7.02 3.99 10.98
CA ARG A 82 6.94 5.38 11.39
C ARG A 82 5.63 5.63 12.11
N ARG A 83 5.74 6.30 13.27
CA ARG A 83 4.61 6.82 14.02
C ARG A 83 4.40 8.27 13.63
N PHE A 84 3.15 8.63 13.32
CA PHE A 84 2.78 9.98 12.91
C PHE A 84 1.95 10.65 13.98
N GLU A 85 2.25 11.92 14.25
CA GLU A 85 1.45 12.79 15.09
C GLU A 85 0.28 13.37 14.27
N THR A 86 -0.63 12.49 13.83
CA THR A 86 -1.69 12.81 12.87
C THR A 86 -2.59 13.92 13.37
N ARG A 87 -3.00 13.88 14.65
CA ARG A 87 -3.89 14.90 15.25
C ARG A 87 -3.23 16.27 15.27
N ALA A 88 -1.95 16.33 15.62
CA ALA A 88 -1.19 17.59 15.62
C ALA A 88 -1.09 18.15 14.20
N GLU A 89 -0.89 17.31 13.20
CA GLU A 89 -0.86 17.73 11.80
C GLU A 89 -2.20 18.26 11.32
N MET A 90 -3.31 17.62 11.71
CA MET A 90 -4.65 18.09 11.40
C MET A 90 -4.92 19.48 11.99
N GLU A 91 -4.52 19.71 13.24
CA GLU A 91 -4.63 21.01 13.91
C GLU A 91 -3.79 22.08 13.22
N ARG A 92 -2.59 21.72 12.80
CA ARG A 92 -1.66 22.65 12.12
C ARG A 92 -2.14 23.06 10.73
N THR A 93 -2.69 22.13 9.95
CA THR A 93 -3.01 22.32 8.53
C THR A 93 -4.49 22.60 8.28
N GLY A 94 -5.39 22.25 9.20
CA GLY A 94 -6.84 22.29 8.97
C GLY A 94 -7.35 21.15 8.10
N GLU A 95 -6.50 20.19 7.73
CA GLU A 95 -6.88 19.03 6.93
C GLU A 95 -7.76 18.06 7.72
N SER A 96 -8.59 17.28 7.01
CA SER A 96 -9.27 16.13 7.60
C SER A 96 -8.24 15.05 7.98
N MET A 97 -8.66 14.11 8.83
CA MET A 97 -7.83 12.98 9.23
C MET A 97 -7.35 12.18 8.02
N GLU A 98 -8.24 11.89 7.07
CA GLU A 98 -7.92 11.12 5.87
C GLU A 98 -6.90 11.84 4.99
N MET A 99 -7.06 13.14 4.79
CA MET A 99 -6.15 13.95 4.00
C MET A 99 -4.76 14.04 4.64
N ALA A 100 -4.70 14.29 5.94
CA ALA A 100 -3.45 14.36 6.68
C ALA A 100 -2.72 13.02 6.66
N ALA A 101 -3.40 11.93 6.97
CA ALA A 101 -2.83 10.58 6.96
C ALA A 101 -2.31 10.20 5.56
N ARG A 102 -3.08 10.50 4.51
CA ARG A 102 -2.67 10.22 3.13
C ARG A 102 -1.41 11.00 2.74
N ARG A 103 -1.38 12.30 3.02
CA ARG A 103 -0.22 13.15 2.73
C ARG A 103 1.04 12.67 3.44
N LEU A 104 0.94 12.41 4.74
CA LEU A 104 2.05 11.93 5.56
C LEU A 104 2.58 10.58 5.06
N ARG A 105 1.67 9.67 4.74
CA ARG A 105 2.00 8.33 4.27
C ARG A 105 2.76 8.36 2.96
N TYR A 106 2.24 9.02 1.94
CA TYR A 106 2.88 9.06 0.62
C TYR A 106 4.21 9.80 0.62
N ALA A 107 4.32 10.89 1.38
CA ALA A 107 5.59 11.60 1.53
C ALA A 107 6.68 10.70 2.13
N TRP A 108 6.33 9.91 3.11
CA TRP A 108 7.26 8.97 3.73
C TRP A 108 7.64 7.80 2.83
N PHE A 109 6.68 7.21 2.13
CA PHE A 109 6.96 6.13 1.18
C PHE A 109 7.89 6.59 0.06
N ASP A 110 7.67 7.79 -0.46
CA ASP A 110 8.54 8.37 -1.47
C ASP A 110 9.97 8.57 -0.93
N ALA A 111 10.10 9.12 0.26
CA ALA A 111 11.40 9.29 0.92
C ALA A 111 12.12 7.96 1.13
N LEU A 112 11.42 6.93 1.63
CA LEU A 112 11.98 5.59 1.81
C LEU A 112 12.43 4.99 0.49
N SER A 113 11.63 5.13 -0.56
CA SER A 113 11.96 4.55 -1.86
C SER A 113 13.22 5.16 -2.45
N ARG A 114 13.41 6.45 -2.29
CA ARG A 114 14.62 7.15 -2.73
C ARG A 114 15.83 6.79 -1.89
N GLU A 115 15.69 6.77 -0.58
CA GLU A 115 16.78 6.50 0.35
C GLU A 115 17.33 5.08 0.21
N HIS A 116 16.45 4.11 0.03
CA HIS A 116 16.81 2.68 0.01
C HIS A 116 16.79 2.04 -1.38
N GLY A 117 16.52 2.80 -2.43
CA GLY A 117 16.58 2.31 -3.81
C GLY A 117 15.42 1.38 -4.21
N TYR A 118 14.23 1.60 -3.68
CA TYR A 118 13.04 0.88 -4.14
C TYR A 118 12.53 1.47 -5.45
N THR A 119 12.21 0.60 -6.39
CA THR A 119 11.77 1.00 -7.74
C THR A 119 10.26 1.02 -7.89
N ALA A 120 9.54 0.37 -6.97
CA ALA A 120 8.09 0.36 -6.93
C ALA A 120 7.59 0.41 -5.48
N ILE A 121 6.40 0.98 -5.29
CA ILE A 121 5.70 1.05 -4.01
C ILE A 121 4.36 0.35 -4.23
N ALA A 122 4.13 -0.77 -3.54
CA ALA A 122 2.93 -1.58 -3.69
C ALA A 122 1.90 -1.28 -2.61
N ILE A 123 0.66 -1.00 -3.02
CA ILE A 123 -0.47 -0.73 -2.16
C ILE A 123 -1.52 -1.82 -2.35
N ALA A 124 -2.09 -2.33 -1.25
CA ALA A 124 -3.03 -3.44 -1.25
C ALA A 124 -4.49 -2.99 -1.51
N HIS A 125 -4.72 -2.28 -2.62
CA HIS A 125 -6.08 -2.02 -3.11
C HIS A 125 -6.52 -3.19 -3.99
N HIS A 126 -7.74 -3.66 -3.81
CA HIS A 126 -8.33 -4.75 -4.61
C HIS A 126 -9.48 -4.24 -5.49
N ALA A 127 -10.11 -5.13 -6.27
CA ALA A 127 -11.14 -4.78 -7.25
C ALA A 127 -12.35 -4.07 -6.62
N ASP A 128 -12.77 -4.49 -5.41
CA ASP A 128 -13.89 -3.86 -4.70
C ASP A 128 -13.59 -2.40 -4.36
N ASP A 129 -12.35 -2.06 -4.01
CA ASP A 129 -11.92 -0.68 -3.78
C ASP A 129 -12.04 0.15 -5.05
N SER A 130 -11.73 -0.43 -6.21
CA SER A 130 -11.86 0.24 -7.50
C SER A 130 -13.32 0.55 -7.84
N ILE A 131 -14.22 -0.40 -7.60
CA ILE A 131 -15.67 -0.24 -7.79
C ILE A 131 -16.20 0.84 -6.87
N GLU A 132 -15.85 0.78 -5.60
CA GLU A 132 -16.24 1.77 -4.59
C GLU A 132 -15.79 3.18 -4.99
N THR A 133 -14.53 3.32 -5.42
CA THR A 133 -13.97 4.59 -5.90
C THR A 133 -14.76 5.13 -7.10
N PHE A 134 -15.12 4.26 -8.04
CA PHE A 134 -15.94 4.62 -9.20
C PHE A 134 -17.28 5.24 -8.76
N PHE A 135 -18.01 4.57 -7.86
CA PHE A 135 -19.30 5.07 -7.37
C PHE A 135 -19.18 6.37 -6.58
N ILE A 136 -18.17 6.50 -5.73
CA ILE A 136 -17.92 7.73 -4.98
C ILE A 136 -17.70 8.89 -5.94
N ASN A 137 -16.88 8.71 -6.97
CA ASN A 137 -16.59 9.73 -7.97
C ASN A 137 -17.83 10.09 -8.80
N LEU A 138 -18.64 9.10 -9.16
CA LEU A 138 -19.91 9.30 -9.86
C LEU A 138 -20.85 10.19 -9.05
N LEU A 139 -21.01 9.91 -7.76
CA LEU A 139 -21.85 10.69 -6.85
C LEU A 139 -21.37 12.12 -6.63
N ARG A 140 -20.07 12.35 -6.74
CA ARG A 140 -19.46 13.69 -6.63
C ARG A 140 -19.56 14.50 -7.92
N GLY A 141 -20.02 13.91 -9.02
CA GLY A 141 -20.13 14.57 -10.30
C GLY A 141 -18.78 14.86 -10.96
N THR A 142 -17.77 14.03 -10.73
CA THR A 142 -16.45 14.17 -11.36
C THR A 142 -16.53 13.84 -12.85
N GLY A 143 -15.54 14.31 -13.63
CA GLY A 143 -15.44 13.99 -15.05
C GLY A 143 -15.03 12.53 -15.33
N LEU A 144 -14.83 12.20 -16.61
CA LEU A 144 -14.52 10.83 -17.05
C LEU A 144 -13.33 10.20 -16.33
N ARG A 145 -12.31 10.97 -15.97
CA ARG A 145 -11.16 10.46 -15.21
C ARG A 145 -11.55 9.91 -13.84
N GLY A 146 -12.46 10.60 -13.15
CA GLY A 146 -12.95 10.14 -11.85
C GLY A 146 -13.80 8.88 -11.95
N LEU A 147 -14.36 8.58 -13.12
CA LEU A 147 -15.21 7.42 -13.34
C LEU A 147 -14.44 6.17 -13.75
N THR A 148 -13.14 6.25 -14.00
CA THR A 148 -12.32 5.10 -14.42
C THR A 148 -11.87 4.20 -13.26
N GLY A 149 -12.17 4.60 -12.01
CA GLY A 149 -11.76 3.85 -10.83
C GLY A 149 -10.26 4.04 -10.51
N ILE A 150 -9.64 3.00 -9.94
CA ILE A 150 -8.24 3.03 -9.51
C ILE A 150 -7.36 2.43 -10.62
N SER A 151 -6.34 3.18 -11.06
CA SER A 151 -5.35 2.68 -12.03
C SER A 151 -4.46 1.60 -11.42
N THR A 152 -3.97 0.66 -12.24
CA THR A 152 -3.03 -0.39 -11.82
C THR A 152 -1.69 0.19 -11.39
N GLN A 153 -1.28 1.30 -11.98
CA GLN A 153 -0.01 1.95 -11.71
C GLN A 153 -0.10 3.46 -11.92
N VAL A 154 0.50 4.22 -11.00
CA VAL A 154 0.70 5.67 -11.12
C VAL A 154 2.10 5.99 -10.63
N GLY A 155 3.00 6.38 -11.57
CA GLY A 155 4.41 6.56 -11.24
C GLY A 155 5.04 5.28 -10.69
N LYS A 156 5.63 5.35 -9.51
CA LYS A 156 6.19 4.18 -8.80
C LYS A 156 5.13 3.36 -8.06
N VAL A 157 3.93 3.90 -7.85
CA VAL A 157 2.88 3.24 -7.07
C VAL A 157 2.16 2.21 -7.91
N ILE A 158 2.17 0.96 -7.48
CA ILE A 158 1.48 -0.15 -8.14
C ILE A 158 0.38 -0.71 -7.22
N ARG A 159 -0.67 -1.25 -7.84
CA ARG A 159 -1.81 -1.84 -7.15
C ARG A 159 -1.99 -3.29 -7.60
N PRO A 160 -1.20 -4.21 -7.03
CA PRO A 160 -1.09 -5.57 -7.55
C PRO A 160 -2.26 -6.48 -7.22
N LEU A 161 -3.20 -6.05 -6.38
CA LEU A 161 -4.36 -6.84 -5.97
C LEU A 161 -5.66 -6.44 -6.68
N LEU A 162 -5.62 -5.57 -7.70
CA LEU A 162 -6.85 -5.15 -8.40
C LEU A 162 -7.54 -6.27 -9.17
N PHE A 163 -6.89 -7.42 -9.36
CA PHE A 163 -7.51 -8.60 -9.96
C PHE A 163 -8.40 -9.37 -8.98
N ALA A 164 -8.21 -9.15 -7.68
CA ALA A 164 -8.86 -9.92 -6.62
C ALA A 164 -10.22 -9.34 -6.20
#